data_9c9af1fbf45239f5e1424bd5070cabdd
#
_entry.id   9c9af1fbf45239f5e1424bd5070cabdd
#
_cell.length_a   1.000
_cell.length_b   1.000
_cell.length_c   1.000
_cell.angle_alpha   90.00
_cell.angle_beta   90.00
_cell.angle_gamma   90.00
#
_symmetry.space_group_name_H-M   'P 1'
#
loop_
_entity.id
_entity.type
_entity.pdbx_description
1 polymer ?
#
loop_
_entity_poly.entity_id
_entity_poly.type
_entity_poly.pdbx_seq_one_letter_code
_entity_poly.pdbx_strand_id
1 'polypeptide(L)'
;MLEAVLDGDHPRLRMVQSFERISREYREMQEAGGEDAKVSRNYMNALEQMDQQDGWQVEQEARIILSKLGFPDVNQKVAMLSGGQKRRLALGQALLYPCDLLLLDEPTNHLDEDSIDWLESYLSARQGGFLISTHDRYFLDSVCNGILELSNRRMYQYDGNYEEFIALKADREAREAATEEKRRQFLKREIEWVRRGALARTTKQKARLDRYEKLKNMEKTRRPDQMDPIALKTRLGKTIFDIEHLAFYFGERPMIKDFTYHVVRHDRIGIVGPNGVGKSTFMNILDGTYEPTSGTIGKGETVRIAHFKQELPEFDEDMRVLDYIREDYSYMVLGDGSTLSAGQILERFLFTPELHGVPIRKLSGGERRRLYLLKLLMSAPNVLLLDEPTNDLDIPTLEVLEDFLDSFSGVIITVCHDRYFLDRVVDKLFVFSGDGHIEIVHGSYSDYKDSLDESSGGKRPFYMANTGTSVTSKDEKLEGAAPSNASDDSSLGNTADGNDSSLTTSGGDTFKEAPKKGLNKAEEAEYASIMEELPKLEHLVKGLDVMISQVATDYEKMQSLMAEREETQSQIDALTERWMELEERL
;
A
#
# COMPACT_ATOMS: atom_id res chain seq x y z
N MET A 1 -22.09 -22.36 -1.97
CA MET A 1 -21.51 -21.01 -1.81
C MET A 1 -22.56 -19.92 -1.85
N LEU A 2 -23.55 -19.98 -2.75
CA LEU A 2 -24.60 -18.97 -2.84
C LEU A 2 -25.32 -18.75 -1.49
N GLU A 3 -25.68 -19.82 -0.77
CA GLU A 3 -26.28 -19.72 0.57
C GLU A 3 -25.36 -19.03 1.59
N ALA A 4 -24.05 -19.20 1.47
CA ALA A 4 -23.10 -18.59 2.37
C ALA A 4 -22.92 -17.10 2.11
N VAL A 5 -22.97 -16.65 0.85
CA VAL A 5 -22.93 -15.22 0.51
C VAL A 5 -24.22 -14.51 0.93
N LEU A 6 -25.35 -15.20 0.85
CA LEU A 6 -26.65 -14.69 1.28
C LEU A 6 -26.87 -14.76 2.80
N ASP A 7 -25.91 -15.31 3.56
CA ASP A 7 -26.02 -15.44 5.01
C ASP A 7 -25.92 -14.09 5.69
N GLY A 8 -26.98 -13.71 6.42
CA GLY A 8 -27.04 -12.41 7.10
C GLY A 8 -28.41 -12.14 7.70
N ASP A 9 -28.45 -11.11 8.57
CA ASP A 9 -29.67 -10.75 9.30
C ASP A 9 -30.66 -9.89 8.51
N HIS A 10 -30.24 -9.42 7.31
CA HIS A 10 -31.09 -8.57 6.49
C HIS A 10 -32.31 -9.33 5.90
N PRO A 11 -33.54 -8.81 6.01
CA PRO A 11 -34.75 -9.52 5.58
C PRO A 11 -34.74 -9.99 4.12
N ARG A 12 -34.21 -9.16 3.19
CA ARG A 12 -34.11 -9.52 1.78
C ARG A 12 -33.15 -10.68 1.54
N LEU A 13 -32.00 -10.72 2.22
CA LEU A 13 -31.03 -11.81 2.09
C LEU A 13 -31.61 -13.13 2.63
N ARG A 14 -32.26 -13.08 3.79
CA ARG A 14 -32.95 -14.26 4.39
C ARG A 14 -34.04 -14.81 3.48
N MET A 15 -34.75 -13.95 2.80
CA MET A 15 -35.81 -14.37 1.85
C MET A 15 -35.19 -15.14 0.68
N VAL A 16 -34.16 -14.59 0.02
CA VAL A 16 -33.45 -15.23 -1.09
C VAL A 16 -32.78 -16.53 -0.64
N GLN A 17 -32.15 -16.55 0.52
CA GLN A 17 -31.57 -17.76 1.10
C GLN A 17 -32.63 -18.85 1.35
N SER A 18 -33.80 -18.46 1.87
CA SER A 18 -34.92 -19.37 2.10
C SER A 18 -35.47 -19.93 0.78
N PHE A 19 -35.57 -19.09 -0.24
CA PHE A 19 -35.96 -19.50 -1.57
C PHE A 19 -34.99 -20.53 -2.17
N GLU A 20 -33.71 -20.29 -2.11
CA GLU A 20 -32.68 -21.22 -2.61
C GLU A 20 -32.74 -22.58 -1.93
N ARG A 21 -32.95 -22.61 -0.60
CA ARG A 21 -33.12 -23.86 0.15
C ARG A 21 -34.37 -24.60 -0.29
N ILE A 22 -35.51 -23.90 -0.34
CA ILE A 22 -36.80 -24.51 -0.74
C ILE A 22 -36.74 -24.97 -2.20
N SER A 23 -36.11 -24.21 -3.09
CA SER A 23 -35.92 -24.56 -4.50
C SER A 23 -35.06 -25.81 -4.67
N ARG A 24 -34.07 -26.04 -3.80
CA ARG A 24 -33.29 -27.27 -3.79
C ARG A 24 -34.14 -28.47 -3.32
N GLU A 25 -34.86 -28.32 -2.22
CA GLU A 25 -35.75 -29.36 -1.72
C GLU A 25 -36.81 -29.77 -2.78
N TYR A 26 -37.33 -28.79 -3.52
CA TYR A 26 -38.28 -29.03 -4.61
C TYR A 26 -37.64 -29.78 -5.78
N ARG A 27 -36.41 -29.41 -6.18
CA ARG A 27 -35.68 -30.13 -7.24
C ARG A 27 -35.34 -31.56 -6.86
N GLU A 28 -34.82 -31.78 -5.64
CA GLU A 28 -34.51 -33.11 -5.11
C GLU A 28 -35.76 -34.00 -5.06
N MET A 29 -36.92 -33.45 -4.67
CA MET A 29 -38.19 -34.15 -4.68
C MET A 29 -38.60 -34.56 -6.11
N GLN A 30 -38.46 -33.65 -7.08
CA GLN A 30 -38.80 -33.95 -8.49
C GLN A 30 -37.87 -35.01 -9.10
N GLU A 31 -36.57 -34.92 -8.84
CA GLU A 31 -35.57 -35.91 -9.29
C GLU A 31 -35.81 -37.29 -8.69
N ALA A 32 -36.32 -37.36 -7.47
CA ALA A 32 -36.73 -38.61 -6.82
C ALA A 32 -38.09 -39.16 -7.31
N GLY A 33 -38.77 -38.46 -8.25
CA GLY A 33 -40.06 -38.85 -8.76
C GLY A 33 -41.21 -38.76 -7.74
N GLY A 34 -41.03 -37.98 -6.65
CA GLY A 34 -42.01 -37.77 -5.59
C GLY A 34 -42.93 -36.57 -5.87
N GLU A 35 -44.17 -36.64 -5.37
CA GLU A 35 -45.07 -35.49 -5.30
C GLU A 35 -45.44 -35.24 -3.84
N ASP A 36 -44.89 -34.17 -3.25
CA ASP A 36 -45.27 -33.66 -1.93
C ASP A 36 -45.97 -32.32 -2.10
N ALA A 37 -47.26 -32.29 -1.84
CA ALA A 37 -48.09 -31.10 -1.95
C ALA A 37 -47.65 -29.98 -1.00
N LYS A 38 -46.96 -30.29 0.11
CA LYS A 38 -46.43 -29.30 1.06
C LYS A 38 -45.17 -28.62 0.51
N VAL A 39 -44.26 -29.40 -0.05
CA VAL A 39 -43.04 -28.89 -0.70
C VAL A 39 -43.38 -28.01 -1.87
N SER A 40 -44.31 -28.45 -2.73
CA SER A 40 -44.79 -27.69 -3.89
C SER A 40 -45.45 -26.37 -3.48
N ARG A 41 -46.27 -26.37 -2.41
CA ARG A 41 -46.88 -25.14 -1.90
C ARG A 41 -45.86 -24.18 -1.32
N ASN A 42 -44.88 -24.69 -0.55
CA ASN A 42 -43.81 -23.88 -0.02
C ASN A 42 -42.99 -23.21 -1.13
N TYR A 43 -42.70 -23.95 -2.21
CA TYR A 43 -41.97 -23.41 -3.36
C TYR A 43 -42.76 -22.30 -4.06
N MET A 44 -44.08 -22.48 -4.30
CA MET A 44 -44.91 -21.45 -4.90
C MET A 44 -45.02 -20.20 -4.04
N ASN A 45 -45.15 -20.34 -2.71
CA ASN A 45 -45.17 -19.19 -1.80
C ASN A 45 -43.82 -18.45 -1.77
N ALA A 46 -42.73 -19.19 -1.80
CA ALA A 46 -41.38 -18.58 -1.82
C ALA A 46 -41.12 -17.84 -3.15
N LEU A 47 -41.61 -18.38 -4.27
CA LEU A 47 -41.53 -17.76 -5.59
C LEU A 47 -42.31 -16.43 -5.63
N GLU A 48 -43.55 -16.44 -5.08
CA GLU A 48 -44.36 -15.22 -4.97
C GLU A 48 -43.69 -14.15 -4.12
N GLN A 49 -42.99 -14.52 -3.02
CA GLN A 49 -42.21 -13.59 -2.20
C GLN A 49 -41.03 -13.01 -2.96
N MET A 50 -40.33 -13.83 -3.76
CA MET A 50 -39.23 -13.37 -4.63
C MET A 50 -39.69 -12.31 -5.62
N ASP A 51 -40.87 -12.53 -6.25
CA ASP A 51 -41.46 -11.58 -7.21
C ASP A 51 -41.93 -10.26 -6.56
N GLN A 52 -42.51 -10.35 -5.35
CA GLN A 52 -43.03 -9.17 -4.65
C GLN A 52 -41.94 -8.27 -4.03
N GLN A 53 -40.76 -8.81 -3.72
CA GLN A 53 -39.70 -8.11 -2.97
C GLN A 53 -38.40 -7.95 -3.76
N ASP A 54 -38.43 -8.02 -5.10
CA ASP A 54 -37.27 -7.89 -5.98
C ASP A 54 -36.13 -8.88 -5.63
N GLY A 55 -36.48 -10.08 -5.15
CA GLY A 55 -35.50 -11.09 -4.72
C GLY A 55 -34.58 -11.57 -5.82
N TRP A 56 -35.08 -11.61 -7.05
CA TRP A 56 -34.30 -12.01 -8.24
C TRP A 56 -33.11 -11.09 -8.51
N GLN A 57 -33.25 -9.79 -8.25
CA GLN A 57 -32.15 -8.84 -8.40
C GLN A 57 -31.02 -9.15 -7.41
N VAL A 58 -31.34 -9.44 -6.16
CA VAL A 58 -30.36 -9.80 -5.12
C VAL A 58 -29.66 -11.12 -5.46
N GLU A 59 -30.40 -12.13 -5.94
CA GLU A 59 -29.82 -13.40 -6.37
C GLU A 59 -28.86 -13.20 -7.55
N GLN A 60 -29.27 -12.42 -8.55
CA GLN A 60 -28.44 -12.11 -9.71
C GLN A 60 -27.16 -11.36 -9.30
N GLU A 61 -27.28 -10.36 -8.42
CA GLU A 61 -26.15 -9.62 -7.89
C GLU A 61 -25.17 -10.55 -7.13
N ALA A 62 -25.69 -11.44 -6.29
CA ALA A 62 -24.88 -12.44 -5.59
C ALA A 62 -24.10 -13.34 -6.56
N ARG A 63 -24.74 -13.78 -7.65
CA ARG A 63 -24.09 -14.61 -8.69
C ARG A 63 -23.02 -13.83 -9.45
N ILE A 64 -23.27 -12.57 -9.76
CA ILE A 64 -22.29 -11.68 -10.42
C ILE A 64 -21.09 -11.49 -9.51
N ILE A 65 -21.29 -11.13 -8.24
CA ILE A 65 -20.24 -10.94 -7.25
C ILE A 65 -19.38 -12.22 -7.12
N LEU A 66 -20.01 -13.39 -6.95
CA LEU A 66 -19.31 -14.66 -6.86
C LEU A 66 -18.48 -14.95 -8.11
N SER A 67 -19.06 -14.76 -9.31
CA SER A 67 -18.35 -14.96 -10.58
C SER A 67 -17.12 -14.04 -10.69
N LYS A 68 -17.28 -12.77 -10.33
CA LYS A 68 -16.20 -11.76 -10.39
C LYS A 68 -15.11 -12.00 -9.35
N LEU A 69 -15.43 -12.62 -8.21
CA LEU A 69 -14.46 -13.04 -7.20
C LEU A 69 -13.82 -14.42 -7.49
N GLY A 70 -14.02 -14.96 -8.70
CA GLY A 70 -13.38 -16.20 -9.15
C GLY A 70 -14.05 -17.48 -8.65
N PHE A 71 -15.38 -17.45 -8.46
CA PHE A 71 -16.20 -18.62 -8.12
C PHE A 71 -17.20 -18.96 -9.25
N PRO A 72 -16.77 -19.64 -10.30
CA PRO A 72 -17.65 -19.99 -11.41
C PRO A 72 -18.72 -21.01 -11.03
N ASP A 73 -18.43 -21.91 -10.08
CA ASP A 73 -19.40 -22.90 -9.56
C ASP A 73 -19.95 -22.48 -8.20
N VAL A 74 -21.15 -21.92 -8.21
CA VAL A 74 -21.87 -21.50 -7.00
C VAL A 74 -22.31 -22.66 -6.10
N ASN A 75 -22.28 -23.92 -6.58
CA ASN A 75 -22.70 -25.11 -5.83
C ASN A 75 -21.57 -25.75 -5.03
N GLN A 76 -20.33 -25.32 -5.21
CA GLN A 76 -19.18 -25.82 -4.46
C GLN A 76 -19.38 -25.67 -2.95
N LYS A 77 -18.94 -26.67 -2.17
CA LYS A 77 -19.05 -26.66 -0.70
C LYS A 77 -17.98 -25.74 -0.08
N VAL A 78 -18.40 -24.85 0.80
CA VAL A 78 -17.51 -23.90 1.51
C VAL A 78 -16.39 -24.59 2.30
N ALA A 79 -16.63 -25.81 2.80
CA ALA A 79 -15.63 -26.59 3.52
C ALA A 79 -14.40 -26.97 2.68
N MET A 80 -14.54 -27.00 1.35
CA MET A 80 -13.46 -27.33 0.41
C MET A 80 -12.62 -26.11 -0.03
N LEU A 81 -13.00 -24.91 0.41
CA LEU A 81 -12.33 -23.68 0.01
C LEU A 81 -11.01 -23.49 0.77
N SER A 82 -10.00 -23.01 0.06
CA SER A 82 -8.75 -22.54 0.64
C SER A 82 -8.95 -21.29 1.54
N GLY A 83 -7.96 -20.93 2.33
CA GLY A 83 -8.00 -19.72 3.17
C GLY A 83 -8.27 -18.45 2.37
N GLY A 84 -7.57 -18.26 1.25
CA GLY A 84 -7.78 -17.12 0.36
C GLY A 84 -9.17 -17.12 -0.30
N GLN A 85 -9.67 -18.29 -0.73
CA GLN A 85 -11.03 -18.41 -1.24
C GLN A 85 -12.10 -18.07 -0.20
N LYS A 86 -11.90 -18.48 1.07
CA LYS A 86 -12.82 -18.11 2.16
C LYS A 86 -12.86 -16.61 2.39
N ARG A 87 -11.70 -15.91 2.33
CA ARG A 87 -11.63 -14.45 2.44
C ARG A 87 -12.37 -13.77 1.29
N ARG A 88 -12.18 -14.23 0.04
CA ARG A 88 -12.93 -13.72 -1.12
C ARG A 88 -14.44 -13.94 -0.99
N LEU A 89 -14.87 -15.07 -0.45
CA LEU A 89 -16.27 -15.33 -0.18
C LEU A 89 -16.84 -14.37 0.88
N ALA A 90 -16.09 -14.11 1.95
CA ALA A 90 -16.48 -13.15 2.98
C ALA A 90 -16.55 -11.71 2.43
N LEU A 91 -15.64 -11.34 1.54
CA LEU A 91 -15.72 -10.07 0.81
C LEU A 91 -17.02 -9.98 0.01
N GLY A 92 -17.37 -11.04 -0.77
CA GLY A 92 -18.61 -11.08 -1.51
C GLY A 92 -19.85 -10.93 -0.63
N GLN A 93 -19.83 -11.54 0.56
CA GLN A 93 -20.88 -11.39 1.56
C GLN A 93 -21.01 -9.94 2.05
N ALA A 94 -19.88 -9.29 2.35
CA ALA A 94 -19.86 -7.90 2.82
C ALA A 94 -20.35 -6.92 1.74
N LEU A 95 -19.98 -7.15 0.47
CA LEU A 95 -20.40 -6.31 -0.66
C LEU A 95 -21.90 -6.42 -0.93
N LEU A 96 -22.47 -7.64 -0.82
CA LEU A 96 -23.89 -7.88 -1.03
C LEU A 96 -24.76 -7.34 0.10
N TYR A 97 -24.20 -7.20 1.32
CA TYR A 97 -24.96 -6.78 2.48
C TYR A 97 -25.39 -5.31 2.37
N PRO A 98 -26.71 -5.00 2.44
CA PRO A 98 -27.19 -3.61 2.41
C PRO A 98 -26.78 -2.88 3.68
N CYS A 99 -25.90 -1.89 3.57
CA CYS A 99 -25.43 -1.06 4.68
C CYS A 99 -25.12 0.36 4.22
N ASP A 100 -25.26 1.31 5.14
CA ASP A 100 -24.95 2.72 4.91
C ASP A 100 -23.42 2.98 4.94
N LEU A 101 -22.68 2.19 5.73
CA LEU A 101 -21.23 2.24 5.85
C LEU A 101 -20.64 0.85 5.71
N LEU A 102 -19.75 0.69 4.73
CA LEU A 102 -19.00 -0.54 4.49
C LEU A 102 -17.58 -0.40 5.04
N LEU A 103 -17.13 -1.36 5.83
CA LEU A 103 -15.77 -1.42 6.36
C LEU A 103 -15.03 -2.58 5.70
N LEU A 104 -13.92 -2.29 5.03
CA LEU A 104 -13.09 -3.27 4.35
C LEU A 104 -11.65 -3.19 4.87
N ASP A 105 -11.11 -4.34 5.25
CA ASP A 105 -9.73 -4.48 5.70
C ASP A 105 -8.95 -5.34 4.70
N GLU A 106 -7.99 -4.72 4.00
CA GLU A 106 -7.16 -5.32 2.95
C GLU A 106 -7.98 -6.11 1.90
N PRO A 107 -8.98 -5.48 1.23
CA PRO A 107 -9.89 -6.19 0.34
C PRO A 107 -9.23 -6.66 -0.96
N THR A 108 -8.13 -6.03 -1.38
CA THR A 108 -7.37 -6.38 -2.60
C THR A 108 -6.46 -7.59 -2.43
N ASN A 109 -6.12 -7.95 -1.18
CA ASN A 109 -5.29 -9.11 -0.90
C ASN A 109 -5.91 -10.41 -1.42
N HIS A 110 -5.15 -11.20 -2.14
CA HIS A 110 -5.55 -12.47 -2.77
C HIS A 110 -6.55 -12.35 -3.94
N LEU A 111 -6.86 -11.15 -4.39
CA LEU A 111 -7.59 -10.93 -5.64
C LEU A 111 -6.61 -10.94 -6.81
N ASP A 112 -7.08 -11.39 -7.96
CA ASP A 112 -6.39 -11.14 -9.21
C ASP A 112 -6.81 -9.78 -9.78
N GLU A 113 -6.10 -9.34 -10.78
CA GLU A 113 -6.24 -8.03 -11.35
C GLU A 113 -7.66 -7.75 -11.88
N ASP A 114 -8.26 -8.71 -12.58
CA ASP A 114 -9.63 -8.58 -13.10
C ASP A 114 -10.66 -8.41 -11.96
N SER A 115 -10.43 -9.08 -10.82
CA SER A 115 -11.26 -8.94 -9.63
C SER A 115 -11.07 -7.58 -8.94
N ILE A 116 -9.84 -7.04 -8.93
CA ILE A 116 -9.54 -5.71 -8.38
C ILE A 116 -10.21 -4.63 -9.22
N ASP A 117 -10.04 -4.65 -10.55
CA ASP A 117 -10.67 -3.70 -11.47
C ASP A 117 -12.20 -3.69 -11.35
N TRP A 118 -12.78 -4.88 -11.20
CA TRP A 118 -14.21 -4.99 -10.96
C TRP A 118 -14.61 -4.40 -9.60
N LEU A 119 -13.83 -4.66 -8.54
CA LEU A 119 -14.09 -4.13 -7.20
C LEU A 119 -14.01 -2.61 -7.18
N GLU A 120 -13.02 -2.01 -7.85
CA GLU A 120 -12.91 -0.55 -8.06
C GLU A 120 -14.19 0.01 -8.69
N SER A 121 -14.62 -0.60 -9.80
CA SER A 121 -15.83 -0.18 -10.51
C SER A 121 -17.08 -0.33 -9.64
N TYR A 122 -17.18 -1.41 -8.87
CA TYR A 122 -18.31 -1.69 -7.98
C TYR A 122 -18.40 -0.67 -6.84
N LEU A 123 -17.27 -0.37 -6.17
CA LEU A 123 -17.23 0.58 -5.06
C LEU A 123 -17.46 2.02 -5.53
N SER A 124 -16.94 2.41 -6.69
CA SER A 124 -17.15 3.73 -7.28
C SER A 124 -18.63 3.98 -7.66
N ALA A 125 -19.37 2.92 -8.02
CA ALA A 125 -20.80 3.00 -8.33
C ALA A 125 -21.71 2.86 -7.10
N ARG A 126 -21.15 2.46 -5.93
CA ARG A 126 -21.93 2.20 -4.73
C ARG A 126 -22.49 3.48 -4.12
N GLN A 127 -23.76 3.43 -3.71
CA GLN A 127 -24.35 4.45 -2.86
C GLN A 127 -24.03 4.14 -1.38
N GLY A 128 -23.67 5.16 -0.60
CA GLY A 128 -23.28 5.04 0.79
C GLY A 128 -21.78 5.25 1.01
N GLY A 129 -21.37 5.32 2.27
CA GLY A 129 -19.95 5.51 2.65
C GLY A 129 -19.21 4.18 2.73
N PHE A 130 -17.91 4.25 2.52
CA PHE A 130 -17.02 3.13 2.85
C PHE A 130 -15.74 3.64 3.52
N LEU A 131 -15.15 2.79 4.35
CA LEU A 131 -13.84 2.99 4.93
C LEU A 131 -13.00 1.75 4.65
N ILE A 132 -11.86 1.97 4.00
CA ILE A 132 -10.98 0.91 3.54
C ILE A 132 -9.62 1.06 4.19
N SER A 133 -9.08 -0.03 4.74
CA SER A 133 -7.67 -0.17 5.07
C SER A 133 -7.01 -0.97 3.96
N THR A 134 -6.01 -0.40 3.27
CA THR A 134 -5.27 -1.11 2.21
C THR A 134 -3.89 -0.50 1.99
N HIS A 135 -3.00 -1.31 1.45
CA HIS A 135 -1.66 -0.90 0.99
C HIS A 135 -1.59 -0.77 -0.54
N ASP A 136 -2.68 -1.07 -1.25
CA ASP A 136 -2.79 -0.93 -2.69
C ASP A 136 -3.00 0.55 -3.07
N ARG A 137 -1.93 1.16 -3.58
CA ARG A 137 -1.86 2.60 -3.88
C ARG A 137 -2.75 3.00 -5.05
N TYR A 138 -2.83 2.15 -6.09
CA TYR A 138 -3.71 2.38 -7.24
C TYR A 138 -5.18 2.30 -6.84
N PHE A 139 -5.51 1.32 -6.01
CA PHE A 139 -6.86 1.18 -5.49
C PHE A 139 -7.27 2.38 -4.64
N LEU A 140 -6.36 2.91 -3.80
CA LEU A 140 -6.61 4.15 -3.03
C LEU A 140 -6.84 5.33 -3.96
N ASP A 141 -6.05 5.44 -5.03
CA ASP A 141 -6.13 6.55 -5.98
C ASP A 141 -7.43 6.53 -6.79
N SER A 142 -7.89 5.34 -7.20
CA SER A 142 -9.07 5.17 -8.05
C SER A 142 -10.41 5.26 -7.30
N VAL A 143 -10.44 4.87 -6.01
CA VAL A 143 -11.71 4.68 -5.28
C VAL A 143 -11.92 5.70 -4.17
N CYS A 144 -10.83 6.21 -3.56
CA CYS A 144 -10.92 7.07 -2.38
C CYS A 144 -10.95 8.56 -2.74
N ASN A 145 -11.77 9.33 -2.02
CA ASN A 145 -11.84 10.78 -2.10
C ASN A 145 -11.26 11.49 -0.86
N GLY A 146 -10.73 10.73 0.07
CA GLY A 146 -10.05 11.22 1.26
C GLY A 146 -9.28 10.11 1.95
N ILE A 147 -8.14 10.46 2.55
CA ILE A 147 -7.24 9.52 3.21
C ILE A 147 -7.09 9.90 4.68
N LEU A 148 -7.18 8.90 5.55
CA LEU A 148 -6.90 9.01 6.98
C LEU A 148 -5.58 8.31 7.30
N GLU A 149 -4.55 9.06 7.61
CA GLU A 149 -3.27 8.52 8.05
C GLU A 149 -3.23 8.40 9.57
N LEU A 150 -2.96 7.20 10.08
CA LEU A 150 -2.67 6.96 11.48
C LEU A 150 -1.15 6.88 11.69
N SER A 151 -0.55 7.96 12.17
CA SER A 151 0.89 8.05 12.40
C SER A 151 1.19 8.67 13.75
N ASN A 152 2.19 8.13 14.47
CA ASN A 152 2.64 8.64 15.77
C ASN A 152 1.50 8.84 16.80
N ARG A 153 0.53 7.90 16.86
CA ARG A 153 -0.68 7.97 17.71
C ARG A 153 -1.59 9.16 17.42
N ARG A 154 -1.46 9.77 16.26
CA ARG A 154 -2.31 10.85 15.75
C ARG A 154 -2.97 10.42 14.47
N MET A 155 -4.15 10.96 14.22
CA MET A 155 -4.87 10.79 12.98
C MET A 155 -4.77 12.08 12.19
N TYR A 156 -4.34 11.97 10.94
CA TYR A 156 -4.27 13.08 9.99
C TYR A 156 -5.26 12.79 8.88
N GLN A 157 -6.04 13.79 8.53
CA GLN A 157 -6.99 13.71 7.44
C GLN A 157 -6.46 14.51 6.26
N TYR A 158 -6.55 13.92 5.08
CA TYR A 158 -6.20 14.53 3.81
C TYR A 158 -7.39 14.38 2.88
N ASP A 159 -7.79 15.47 2.24
CA ASP A 159 -8.80 15.46 1.19
C ASP A 159 -8.10 15.23 -0.14
N GLY A 160 -8.67 14.35 -0.96
CA GLY A 160 -8.12 13.99 -2.26
C GLY A 160 -7.74 12.51 -2.39
N ASN A 161 -7.09 12.19 -3.51
CA ASN A 161 -6.62 10.85 -3.85
C ASN A 161 -5.23 10.55 -3.23
N TYR A 162 -4.64 9.41 -3.59
CA TYR A 162 -3.36 8.99 -3.03
C TYR A 162 -2.20 9.89 -3.48
N GLU A 163 -2.20 10.40 -4.71
CA GLU A 163 -1.16 11.28 -5.23
C GLU A 163 -1.14 12.63 -4.48
N GLU A 164 -2.32 13.23 -4.27
CA GLU A 164 -2.48 14.44 -3.47
C GLU A 164 -2.07 14.23 -2.01
N PHE A 165 -2.41 13.09 -1.44
CA PHE A 165 -1.99 12.69 -0.09
C PHE A 165 -0.47 12.70 0.06
N ILE A 166 0.28 12.09 -0.88
CA ILE A 166 1.75 12.05 -0.83
C ILE A 166 2.34 13.45 -0.82
N ALA A 167 1.83 14.36 -1.67
CA ALA A 167 2.30 15.74 -1.73
C ALA A 167 2.02 16.49 -0.40
N LEU A 168 0.81 16.38 0.13
CA LEU A 168 0.42 17.01 1.39
C LEU A 168 1.15 16.43 2.60
N LYS A 169 1.40 15.12 2.60
CA LYS A 169 2.21 14.44 3.63
C LYS A 169 3.64 14.93 3.62
N ALA A 170 4.27 15.02 2.44
CA ALA A 170 5.64 15.53 2.30
C ALA A 170 5.77 16.96 2.82
N ASP A 171 4.81 17.83 2.51
CA ASP A 171 4.76 19.20 3.02
C ASP A 171 4.59 19.28 4.54
N ARG A 172 3.73 18.43 5.12
CA ARG A 172 3.58 18.33 6.57
C ARG A 172 4.88 17.88 7.24
N GLU A 173 5.46 16.78 6.75
CA GLU A 173 6.69 16.22 7.30
C GLU A 173 7.86 17.20 7.20
N ALA A 174 7.95 17.98 6.13
CA ALA A 174 8.95 19.04 5.98
C ALA A 174 8.78 20.14 7.04
N ARG A 175 7.52 20.55 7.31
CA ARG A 175 7.20 21.54 8.36
C ARG A 175 7.51 20.99 9.77
N GLU A 176 7.08 19.78 10.07
CA GLU A 176 7.37 19.10 11.35
C GLU A 176 8.88 18.99 11.59
N ALA A 177 9.63 18.71 10.55
CA ALA A 177 11.07 18.62 10.61
C ALA A 177 11.77 19.94 10.88
N ALA A 178 11.34 21.00 10.20
CA ALA A 178 11.89 22.32 10.43
C ALA A 178 11.61 22.78 11.89
N THR A 179 10.43 22.43 12.40
CA THR A 179 10.03 22.69 13.79
C THR A 179 10.88 21.90 14.77
N GLU A 180 11.09 20.60 14.55
CA GLU A 180 11.91 19.76 15.43
C GLU A 180 13.38 20.19 15.41
N GLU A 181 13.94 20.59 14.27
CA GLU A 181 15.30 21.11 14.18
C GLU A 181 15.45 22.41 14.98
N LYS A 182 14.48 23.34 14.88
CA LYS A 182 14.44 24.56 15.70
C LYS A 182 14.34 24.23 17.20
N ARG A 183 13.48 23.27 17.57
CA ARG A 183 13.36 22.78 18.94
C ARG A 183 14.67 22.19 19.44
N ARG A 184 15.36 21.39 18.63
CA ARG A 184 16.64 20.78 18.97
C ARG A 184 17.73 21.80 19.18
N GLN A 185 17.78 22.82 18.32
CA GLN A 185 18.76 23.94 18.49
C GLN A 185 18.45 24.76 19.73
N PHE A 186 17.19 25.03 20.04
CA PHE A 186 16.79 25.69 21.27
C PHE A 186 17.19 24.86 22.50
N LEU A 187 16.85 23.58 22.55
CA LEU A 187 17.24 22.69 23.65
C LEU A 187 18.76 22.65 23.85
N LYS A 188 19.53 22.62 22.75
CA LYS A 188 20.99 22.65 22.82
C LYS A 188 21.51 23.93 23.49
N ARG A 189 20.96 25.10 23.14
CA ARG A 189 21.26 26.37 23.77
C ARG A 189 20.86 26.40 25.26
N GLU A 190 19.69 25.89 25.59
CA GLU A 190 19.22 25.82 26.98
C GLU A 190 20.05 24.85 27.86
N ILE A 191 20.48 23.72 27.31
CA ILE A 191 21.39 22.78 28.00
C ILE A 191 22.72 23.49 28.34
N GLU A 192 23.29 24.26 27.41
CA GLU A 192 24.51 25.02 27.65
C GLU A 192 24.32 26.09 28.75
N TRP A 193 23.17 26.78 28.72
CA TRP A 193 22.82 27.76 29.76
C TRP A 193 22.64 27.10 31.13
N VAL A 194 21.95 25.97 31.24
CA VAL A 194 21.82 25.21 32.50
C VAL A 194 23.19 24.72 33.01
N ARG A 195 24.05 24.22 32.11
CA ARG A 195 25.41 23.76 32.45
C ARG A 195 26.33 24.88 32.99
N ARG A 196 26.11 26.13 32.56
CA ARG A 196 26.85 27.31 33.05
C ARG A 196 26.45 27.75 34.47
N GLY A 197 25.64 26.97 35.17
CA GLY A 197 25.32 27.18 36.59
C GLY A 197 24.23 28.23 36.85
N ALA A 198 23.19 28.25 36.04
CA ALA A 198 22.01 29.08 36.26
C ALA A 198 21.35 28.78 37.61
N LEU A 199 21.70 29.54 38.63
CA LEU A 199 21.04 29.49 39.94
C LEU A 199 19.67 30.15 39.82
N ALA A 200 18.59 29.35 39.95
CA ALA A 200 17.20 29.80 39.86
C ALA A 200 16.82 30.73 41.01
N ARG A 201 17.29 31.98 40.99
CA ARG A 201 16.96 33.01 42.01
C ARG A 201 15.83 33.94 41.62
N THR A 202 15.37 33.92 40.36
CA THR A 202 14.30 34.80 39.88
C THR A 202 13.15 34.02 39.24
N THR A 203 11.95 34.56 39.27
CA THR A 203 10.72 33.96 38.69
C THR A 203 10.88 33.66 37.19
N LYS A 204 11.58 34.54 36.43
CA LYS A 204 11.89 34.33 35.01
C LYS A 204 12.77 33.11 34.75
N GLN A 205 13.75 32.87 35.63
CA GLN A 205 14.65 31.71 35.51
C GLN A 205 13.93 30.40 35.82
N LYS A 206 12.98 30.42 36.76
CA LYS A 206 12.16 29.25 37.05
C LYS A 206 11.25 28.91 35.88
N ALA A 207 10.54 29.89 35.30
CA ALA A 207 9.71 29.68 34.12
C ALA A 207 10.52 29.15 32.90
N ARG A 208 11.76 29.56 32.73
CA ARG A 208 12.67 29.05 31.67
C ARG A 208 13.09 27.62 31.91
N LEU A 209 13.35 27.22 33.16
CA LEU A 209 13.63 25.83 33.54
C LEU A 209 12.40 24.93 33.33
N ASP A 210 11.23 25.38 33.78
CA ASP A 210 9.95 24.64 33.60
C ASP A 210 9.65 24.43 32.09
N ARG A 211 9.92 25.43 31.25
CA ARG A 211 9.78 25.35 29.79
C ARG A 211 10.79 24.36 29.19
N TYR A 212 12.04 24.40 29.60
CA TYR A 212 13.06 23.43 29.19
C TYR A 212 12.66 21.99 29.53
N GLU A 213 12.14 21.75 30.75
CA GLU A 213 11.66 20.43 31.16
C GLU A 213 10.46 19.95 30.35
N LYS A 214 9.51 20.84 30.05
CA LYS A 214 8.39 20.55 29.16
C LYS A 214 8.88 20.12 27.77
N LEU A 215 9.71 20.94 27.11
CA LEU A 215 10.25 20.66 25.78
C LEU A 215 11.12 19.42 25.72
N LYS A 216 11.87 19.13 26.80
CA LYS A 216 12.67 17.92 26.92
C LYS A 216 11.81 16.64 27.00
N ASN A 217 10.66 16.75 27.67
CA ASN A 217 9.74 15.64 27.90
C ASN A 217 8.72 15.43 26.77
N MET A 218 8.62 16.35 25.80
CA MET A 218 7.83 16.12 24.60
C MET A 218 8.41 14.92 23.83
N GLU A 219 7.53 14.02 23.41
CA GLU A 219 7.91 12.85 22.61
C GLU A 219 8.69 13.32 21.35
N LYS A 220 9.82 12.71 21.11
CA LYS A 220 10.60 12.96 19.90
C LYS A 220 9.87 12.33 18.73
N THR A 221 9.52 13.13 17.74
CA THR A 221 9.11 12.61 16.44
C THR A 221 10.32 11.91 15.84
N ARG A 222 10.33 10.58 15.83
CA ARG A 222 11.38 9.80 15.17
C ARG A 222 11.12 9.87 13.67
N ARG A 223 12.08 10.36 12.92
CA ARG A 223 12.13 10.19 11.48
C ARG A 223 12.75 8.84 11.16
N PRO A 224 12.23 8.12 10.16
CA PRO A 224 13.10 7.25 9.39
C PRO A 224 14.16 8.17 8.76
N ASP A 225 15.44 7.94 9.04
CA ASP A 225 16.51 8.63 8.34
C ASP A 225 16.35 8.39 6.84
N GLN A 226 16.44 9.45 6.02
CA GLN A 226 16.54 9.30 4.57
C GLN A 226 17.72 8.37 4.29
N MET A 227 17.42 7.25 3.66
CA MET A 227 18.37 6.17 3.48
C MET A 227 19.24 6.44 2.27
N ASP A 228 20.56 6.36 2.45
CA ASP A 228 21.45 6.19 1.31
C ASP A 228 21.16 4.85 0.64
N PRO A 229 21.07 4.79 -0.71
CA PRO A 229 20.74 3.58 -1.41
C PRO A 229 21.70 2.42 -1.08
N ILE A 230 21.14 1.24 -0.80
CA ILE A 230 21.91 0.04 -0.47
C ILE A 230 22.33 -0.64 -1.77
N ALA A 231 23.41 -0.23 -2.38
CA ALA A 231 23.98 -0.95 -3.52
C ALA A 231 24.79 -2.16 -3.03
N LEU A 232 24.42 -3.36 -3.45
CA LEU A 232 25.18 -4.59 -3.15
C LEU A 232 26.23 -4.82 -4.21
N LYS A 233 27.46 -5.14 -3.78
CA LYS A 233 28.55 -5.52 -4.70
C LYS A 233 28.47 -7.02 -5.00
N THR A 234 27.75 -7.41 -6.06
CA THR A 234 27.67 -8.80 -6.49
C THR A 234 28.30 -8.97 -7.87
N ARG A 235 29.06 -10.07 -8.04
CA ARG A 235 29.67 -10.41 -9.33
C ARG A 235 28.74 -11.35 -10.08
N LEU A 236 28.19 -10.88 -11.20
CA LEU A 236 27.30 -11.67 -12.05
C LEU A 236 28.02 -12.09 -13.33
N GLY A 237 27.94 -13.37 -13.70
CA GLY A 237 28.46 -13.93 -14.95
C GLY A 237 27.69 -13.39 -16.19
N LYS A 238 28.04 -13.86 -17.39
CA LYS A 238 27.30 -13.50 -18.63
C LYS A 238 26.00 -14.28 -18.75
N THR A 239 26.02 -15.57 -18.43
CA THR A 239 24.85 -16.45 -18.45
C THR A 239 24.23 -16.47 -17.06
N ILE A 240 22.93 -16.25 -16.96
CA ILE A 240 22.17 -16.26 -15.71
C ILE A 240 21.22 -17.45 -15.74
N PHE A 241 20.16 -17.38 -16.53
CA PHE A 241 19.35 -18.52 -16.88
C PHE A 241 19.26 -18.62 -18.39
N ASP A 242 19.44 -19.83 -18.88
CA ASP A 242 19.27 -20.21 -20.28
C ASP A 242 18.14 -21.23 -20.35
N ILE A 243 16.96 -20.76 -20.70
CA ILE A 243 15.72 -21.53 -20.71
C ILE A 243 15.43 -21.94 -22.15
N GLU A 244 15.45 -23.25 -22.43
CA GLU A 244 15.21 -23.79 -23.75
C GLU A 244 14.04 -24.78 -23.72
N HIS A 245 13.00 -24.49 -24.51
CA HIS A 245 11.84 -25.35 -24.72
C HIS A 245 11.19 -25.86 -23.42
N LEU A 246 11.14 -24.99 -22.40
CA LEU A 246 10.61 -25.32 -21.09
C LEU A 246 9.13 -25.68 -21.16
N ALA A 247 8.77 -26.86 -20.67
CA ALA A 247 7.39 -27.25 -20.46
C ALA A 247 7.21 -27.90 -19.08
N PHE A 248 6.06 -27.61 -18.47
CA PHE A 248 5.69 -28.16 -17.17
C PHE A 248 4.17 -28.44 -17.10
N TYR A 249 3.81 -29.61 -16.59
CA TYR A 249 2.44 -30.06 -16.47
C TYR A 249 2.16 -30.57 -15.06
N PHE A 250 0.98 -30.22 -14.53
CA PHE A 250 0.37 -30.91 -13.38
C PHE A 250 -0.65 -31.91 -13.88
N GLY A 251 -0.30 -33.20 -13.94
CA GLY A 251 -1.10 -34.22 -14.58
C GLY A 251 -1.30 -33.93 -16.06
N GLU A 252 -2.56 -33.72 -16.49
CA GLU A 252 -2.89 -33.37 -17.87
C GLU A 252 -2.95 -31.83 -18.11
N ARG A 253 -2.94 -31.04 -17.04
CA ARG A 253 -3.05 -29.59 -17.14
C ARG A 253 -1.69 -28.95 -17.46
N PRO A 254 -1.56 -28.30 -18.63
CA PRO A 254 -0.35 -27.56 -18.95
C PRO A 254 -0.27 -26.29 -18.12
N MET A 255 0.88 -26.06 -17.47
CA MET A 255 1.21 -24.81 -16.80
C MET A 255 2.14 -23.96 -17.65
N ILE A 256 3.07 -24.60 -18.35
CA ILE A 256 4.01 -23.97 -19.27
C ILE A 256 4.16 -24.88 -20.49
N LYS A 257 4.11 -24.27 -21.69
CA LYS A 257 4.30 -24.95 -22.97
C LYS A 257 5.38 -24.24 -23.76
N ASP A 258 6.45 -24.96 -24.08
CA ASP A 258 7.50 -24.55 -25.03
C ASP A 258 8.01 -23.12 -24.84
N PHE A 259 8.37 -22.76 -23.61
CA PHE A 259 8.88 -21.44 -23.29
C PHE A 259 10.41 -21.40 -23.43
N THR A 260 10.92 -20.44 -24.23
CA THR A 260 12.35 -20.23 -24.45
C THR A 260 12.70 -18.79 -24.16
N TYR A 261 13.68 -18.55 -23.27
CA TYR A 261 14.16 -17.22 -22.93
C TYR A 261 15.56 -17.25 -22.34
N HIS A 262 16.40 -16.28 -22.71
CA HIS A 262 17.74 -16.11 -22.17
C HIS A 262 17.74 -14.90 -21.23
N VAL A 263 17.84 -15.16 -19.92
CA VAL A 263 17.88 -14.09 -18.91
C VAL A 263 19.24 -13.40 -18.97
N VAL A 264 19.21 -12.11 -19.20
CA VAL A 264 20.41 -11.28 -19.28
C VAL A 264 20.65 -10.48 -18.00
N ARG A 265 21.86 -9.88 -17.88
CA ARG A 265 22.19 -9.03 -16.74
C ARG A 265 21.24 -7.85 -16.67
N HIS A 266 20.84 -7.50 -15.44
CA HIS A 266 19.95 -6.38 -15.15
C HIS A 266 18.52 -6.56 -15.68
N ASP A 267 18.14 -7.77 -16.12
CA ASP A 267 16.73 -8.02 -16.43
C ASP A 267 15.88 -7.80 -15.20
N ARG A 268 14.82 -7.02 -15.38
CA ARG A 268 13.78 -6.72 -14.39
C ARG A 268 12.45 -7.19 -14.97
N ILE A 269 12.02 -8.37 -14.54
CA ILE A 269 10.90 -9.10 -15.14
C ILE A 269 9.74 -9.18 -14.16
N GLY A 270 8.59 -8.64 -14.54
CA GLY A 270 7.32 -8.85 -13.87
C GLY A 270 6.58 -10.04 -14.45
N ILE A 271 5.97 -10.86 -13.61
CA ILE A 271 5.14 -11.98 -14.03
C ILE A 271 3.69 -11.65 -13.66
N VAL A 272 2.83 -11.57 -14.67
CA VAL A 272 1.43 -11.20 -14.53
C VAL A 272 0.49 -12.23 -15.13
N GLY A 273 -0.77 -12.24 -14.72
CA GLY A 273 -1.81 -13.14 -15.21
C GLY A 273 -2.72 -13.66 -14.11
N PRO A 274 -3.81 -14.35 -14.44
CA PRO A 274 -4.81 -14.84 -13.49
C PRO A 274 -4.23 -15.75 -12.41
N ASN A 275 -4.96 -15.93 -11.31
CA ASN A 275 -4.56 -16.84 -10.26
C ASN A 275 -4.61 -18.31 -10.70
N GLY A 276 -3.60 -19.10 -10.30
CA GLY A 276 -3.53 -20.53 -10.59
C GLY A 276 -3.08 -20.91 -12.01
N VAL A 277 -2.53 -19.97 -12.79
CA VAL A 277 -2.03 -20.21 -14.16
C VAL A 277 -0.60 -20.75 -14.22
N GLY A 278 0.12 -20.79 -13.08
CA GLY A 278 1.48 -21.34 -13.03
C GLY A 278 2.59 -20.33 -12.71
N LYS A 279 2.27 -19.11 -12.26
CA LYS A 279 3.25 -18.05 -11.93
C LYS A 279 4.26 -18.53 -10.86
N SER A 280 3.78 -18.92 -9.69
CA SER A 280 4.63 -19.47 -8.61
C SER A 280 5.31 -20.80 -8.99
N THR A 281 4.67 -21.59 -9.87
CA THR A 281 5.27 -22.81 -10.42
C THR A 281 6.53 -22.48 -11.23
N PHE A 282 6.47 -21.44 -12.09
CA PHE A 282 7.62 -20.98 -12.86
C PHE A 282 8.76 -20.52 -11.96
N MET A 283 8.46 -19.78 -10.90
CA MET A 283 9.44 -19.35 -9.89
C MET A 283 10.11 -20.56 -9.20
N ASN A 284 9.33 -21.58 -8.83
CA ASN A 284 9.83 -22.82 -8.21
C ASN A 284 10.67 -23.67 -9.17
N ILE A 285 10.42 -23.58 -10.47
CA ILE A 285 11.27 -24.23 -11.47
C ILE A 285 12.62 -23.49 -11.59
N LEU A 286 12.63 -22.14 -11.57
CA LEU A 286 13.85 -21.34 -11.63
C LEU A 286 14.74 -21.53 -10.40
N ASP A 287 14.16 -21.70 -9.21
CA ASP A 287 14.95 -21.97 -8.00
C ASP A 287 15.43 -23.42 -7.90
N GLY A 288 14.87 -24.32 -8.72
CA GLY A 288 15.20 -25.75 -8.75
C GLY A 288 14.37 -26.60 -7.78
N THR A 289 13.29 -26.05 -7.19
CA THR A 289 12.35 -26.81 -6.36
C THR A 289 11.54 -27.82 -7.20
N TYR A 290 11.19 -27.44 -8.43
CA TYR A 290 10.53 -28.33 -9.40
C TYR A 290 11.43 -28.61 -10.61
N GLU A 291 11.46 -29.86 -11.06
CA GLU A 291 12.10 -30.23 -12.31
C GLU A 291 11.13 -30.05 -13.48
N PRO A 292 11.56 -29.47 -14.61
CA PRO A 292 10.73 -29.34 -15.79
C PRO A 292 10.30 -30.69 -16.33
N THR A 293 9.11 -30.79 -16.91
CA THR A 293 8.62 -32.01 -17.57
C THR A 293 9.41 -32.27 -18.87
N SER A 294 9.74 -31.19 -19.59
CA SER A 294 10.64 -31.22 -20.76
C SER A 294 11.32 -29.87 -20.94
N GLY A 295 12.36 -29.85 -21.78
CA GLY A 295 13.24 -28.71 -21.94
C GLY A 295 14.39 -28.68 -20.94
N THR A 296 15.19 -27.62 -20.97
CA THR A 296 16.37 -27.47 -20.11
C THR A 296 16.47 -26.06 -19.55
N ILE A 297 17.02 -25.96 -18.33
CA ILE A 297 17.37 -24.68 -17.71
C ILE A 297 18.86 -24.71 -17.38
N GLY A 298 19.64 -23.98 -18.15
CA GLY A 298 21.04 -23.72 -17.87
C GLY A 298 21.20 -22.63 -16.81
N LYS A 299 21.77 -22.94 -15.65
CA LYS A 299 22.08 -21.98 -14.60
C LYS A 299 23.56 -21.64 -14.59
N GLY A 300 23.90 -20.35 -14.59
CA GLY A 300 25.29 -19.89 -14.52
C GLY A 300 25.95 -20.24 -13.19
N GLU A 301 27.23 -20.61 -13.21
CA GLU A 301 27.99 -21.02 -12.00
C GLU A 301 28.06 -19.94 -10.90
N THR A 302 27.96 -18.66 -11.27
CA THR A 302 28.05 -17.53 -10.34
C THR A 302 26.68 -17.08 -9.80
N VAL A 303 25.59 -17.75 -10.19
CA VAL A 303 24.22 -17.37 -9.82
C VAL A 303 23.95 -17.75 -8.37
N ARG A 304 23.57 -16.71 -7.59
CA ARG A 304 23.10 -16.83 -6.21
C ARG A 304 21.67 -16.33 -6.15
N ILE A 305 20.74 -17.25 -5.97
CA ILE A 305 19.31 -16.95 -5.93
C ILE A 305 18.91 -16.70 -4.48
N ALA A 306 18.16 -15.62 -4.24
CA ALA A 306 17.30 -15.49 -3.09
C ALA A 306 15.84 -15.55 -3.57
N HIS A 307 15.08 -16.49 -3.04
CA HIS A 307 13.69 -16.69 -3.39
C HIS A 307 12.80 -16.33 -2.19
N PHE A 308 12.09 -15.22 -2.32
CA PHE A 308 11.05 -14.81 -1.37
C PHE A 308 9.74 -15.48 -1.77
N LYS A 309 9.34 -16.49 -1.02
CA LYS A 309 8.15 -17.30 -1.29
C LYS A 309 6.91 -16.69 -0.64
N GLN A 310 5.75 -17.01 -1.20
CA GLN A 310 4.46 -16.59 -0.65
C GLN A 310 4.25 -17.11 0.78
N GLU A 311 4.68 -18.34 1.07
CA GLU A 311 4.65 -18.92 2.41
C GLU A 311 5.95 -18.61 3.16
N LEU A 312 5.81 -18.14 4.41
CA LEU A 312 6.95 -17.88 5.29
C LEU A 312 7.58 -19.21 5.76
N PRO A 313 8.91 -19.25 5.95
CA PRO A 313 9.55 -20.37 6.59
C PRO A 313 9.13 -20.51 8.06
N GLU A 314 9.31 -21.68 8.63
CA GLU A 314 9.19 -21.88 10.06
C GLU A 314 10.28 -21.09 10.78
N PHE A 315 9.84 -20.27 11.77
CA PHE A 315 10.74 -19.50 12.61
C PHE A 315 10.96 -20.24 13.95
N ASP A 316 12.15 -20.09 14.52
CA ASP A 316 12.31 -20.29 15.96
C ASP A 316 11.62 -19.14 16.70
N GLU A 317 10.43 -19.40 17.20
CA GLU A 317 9.53 -18.43 17.83
C GLU A 317 10.14 -17.74 19.05
N ASP A 318 11.10 -18.38 19.74
CA ASP A 318 11.77 -17.86 20.94
C ASP A 318 13.04 -17.07 20.62
N MET A 319 13.56 -17.17 19.39
CA MET A 319 14.72 -16.42 18.94
C MET A 319 14.42 -14.93 18.87
N ARG A 320 15.42 -14.09 19.22
CA ARG A 320 15.30 -12.62 19.11
C ARG A 320 15.50 -12.16 17.69
N VAL A 321 14.84 -11.07 17.30
CA VAL A 321 14.94 -10.48 15.96
C VAL A 321 16.40 -10.26 15.53
N LEU A 322 17.23 -9.66 16.39
CA LEU A 322 18.64 -9.41 16.08
C LEU A 322 19.46 -10.70 15.97
N ASP A 323 19.16 -11.70 16.82
CA ASP A 323 19.89 -12.96 16.83
C ASP A 323 19.57 -13.79 15.58
N TYR A 324 18.32 -13.76 15.10
CA TYR A 324 17.88 -14.40 13.84
C TYR A 324 18.66 -13.90 12.61
N ILE A 325 18.96 -12.61 12.58
CA ILE A 325 19.79 -12.06 11.50
C ILE A 325 21.27 -12.39 11.72
N ARG A 326 21.77 -12.31 12.96
CA ARG A 326 23.19 -12.55 13.29
C ARG A 326 23.62 -13.99 13.15
N GLU A 327 22.68 -14.93 13.21
CA GLU A 327 22.96 -16.35 13.02
C GLU A 327 23.74 -16.60 11.72
N ASP A 328 23.29 -15.96 10.62
CA ASP A 328 23.90 -16.15 9.30
C ASP A 328 24.79 -14.95 8.90
N TYR A 329 24.43 -13.73 9.34
CA TYR A 329 25.03 -12.50 8.83
C TYR A 329 25.25 -11.47 9.94
N SER A 330 26.50 -11.26 10.33
CA SER A 330 26.86 -10.23 11.31
C SER A 330 26.95 -8.83 10.70
N TYR A 331 27.26 -8.74 9.40
CA TYR A 331 27.39 -7.49 8.64
C TYR A 331 27.10 -7.72 7.16
N MET A 332 26.71 -6.65 6.46
CA MET A 332 26.52 -6.61 5.01
C MET A 332 27.55 -5.68 4.39
N VAL A 333 28.14 -6.08 3.26
CA VAL A 333 29.10 -5.25 2.51
C VAL A 333 28.36 -4.53 1.39
N LEU A 334 28.44 -3.22 1.39
CA LEU A 334 27.83 -2.36 0.36
C LEU A 334 28.72 -2.25 -0.88
N GLY A 335 28.16 -1.71 -1.97
CA GLY A 335 28.83 -1.52 -3.24
C GLY A 335 30.06 -0.60 -3.19
N ASP A 336 30.05 0.38 -2.29
CA ASP A 336 31.18 1.30 -2.00
C ASP A 336 32.28 0.69 -1.14
N GLY A 337 32.08 -0.56 -0.64
CA GLY A 337 32.98 -1.26 0.25
C GLY A 337 32.77 -0.96 1.75
N SER A 338 31.85 -0.11 2.10
CA SER A 338 31.44 0.11 3.50
C SER A 338 30.67 -1.10 4.04
N THR A 339 30.61 -1.24 5.36
CA THR A 339 29.92 -2.34 6.02
C THR A 339 28.81 -1.82 6.94
N LEU A 340 27.64 -2.43 6.87
CA LEU A 340 26.55 -2.21 7.80
C LEU A 340 26.42 -3.39 8.75
N SER A 341 26.31 -3.10 10.05
CA SER A 341 26.00 -4.14 11.05
C SER A 341 24.54 -4.61 10.93
N ALA A 342 24.27 -5.83 11.41
CA ALA A 342 22.90 -6.37 11.45
C ALA A 342 21.89 -5.42 12.12
N GLY A 343 22.29 -4.72 13.19
CA GLY A 343 21.43 -3.73 13.85
C GLY A 343 21.11 -2.53 12.97
N GLN A 344 22.10 -1.97 12.26
CA GLN A 344 21.89 -0.84 11.34
C GLN A 344 20.99 -1.23 10.16
N ILE A 345 21.10 -2.46 9.66
CA ILE A 345 20.26 -2.95 8.57
C ILE A 345 18.81 -3.15 9.07
N LEU A 346 18.64 -3.71 10.27
CA LEU A 346 17.33 -3.81 10.92
C LEU A 346 16.66 -2.44 11.04
N GLU A 347 17.40 -1.42 11.49
CA GLU A 347 16.86 -0.05 11.58
C GLU A 347 16.44 0.49 10.21
N ARG A 348 17.22 0.23 9.16
CA ARG A 348 16.86 0.60 7.78
C ARG A 348 15.59 -0.09 7.30
N PHE A 349 15.32 -1.31 7.73
CA PHE A 349 14.08 -2.02 7.46
C PHE A 349 13.01 -1.77 8.54
N LEU A 350 13.06 -0.59 9.17
CA LEU A 350 12.06 -0.09 10.12
C LEU A 350 11.89 -0.94 11.39
N PHE A 351 12.90 -1.77 11.75
CA PHE A 351 12.96 -2.41 13.07
C PHE A 351 13.66 -1.47 14.04
N THR A 352 12.87 -0.84 14.90
CA THR A 352 13.43 0.05 15.92
C THR A 352 14.35 -0.71 16.91
N PRO A 353 15.34 -0.05 17.55
CA PRO A 353 16.23 -0.71 18.51
C PRO A 353 15.49 -1.45 19.63
N GLU A 354 14.29 -1.01 19.99
CA GLU A 354 13.45 -1.68 20.97
C GLU A 354 13.00 -3.08 20.50
N LEU A 355 12.78 -3.26 19.18
CA LEU A 355 12.36 -4.53 18.58
C LEU A 355 13.52 -5.52 18.45
N HIS A 356 14.78 -5.08 18.45
CA HIS A 356 15.93 -5.97 18.27
C HIS A 356 16.01 -7.08 19.31
N GLY A 357 15.60 -6.80 20.55
CA GLY A 357 15.59 -7.75 21.66
C GLY A 357 14.30 -8.56 21.83
N VAL A 358 13.29 -8.31 20.97
CA VAL A 358 11.97 -8.95 21.08
C VAL A 358 12.02 -10.33 20.42
N PRO A 359 11.42 -11.38 21.01
CA PRO A 359 11.30 -12.69 20.38
C PRO A 359 10.32 -12.65 19.19
N ILE A 360 10.62 -13.43 18.14
CA ILE A 360 9.90 -13.45 16.85
C ILE A 360 8.40 -13.73 17.03
N ARG A 361 8.01 -14.55 18.03
CA ARG A 361 6.59 -14.82 18.34
C ARG A 361 5.75 -13.56 18.63
N LYS A 362 6.37 -12.47 19.05
CA LYS A 362 5.69 -11.20 19.36
C LYS A 362 5.56 -10.28 18.16
N LEU A 363 6.18 -10.61 17.05
CA LEU A 363 6.06 -9.86 15.80
C LEU A 363 4.72 -10.12 15.14
N SER A 364 4.15 -9.09 14.53
CA SER A 364 3.02 -9.20 13.59
C SER A 364 3.39 -10.00 12.35
N GLY A 365 2.40 -10.43 11.56
CA GLY A 365 2.62 -11.15 10.30
C GLY A 365 3.48 -10.36 9.33
N GLY A 366 3.18 -9.08 9.14
CA GLY A 366 3.95 -8.18 8.27
C GLY A 366 5.39 -7.96 8.76
N GLU A 367 5.61 -7.81 10.08
CA GLU A 367 6.97 -7.70 10.64
C GLU A 367 7.78 -9.00 10.44
N ARG A 368 7.18 -10.17 10.59
CA ARG A 368 7.84 -11.45 10.29
C ARG A 368 8.21 -11.56 8.83
N ARG A 369 7.32 -11.14 7.93
CA ARG A 369 7.53 -11.13 6.49
C ARG A 369 8.68 -10.20 6.10
N ARG A 370 8.71 -9.00 6.66
CA ARG A 370 9.78 -8.01 6.52
C ARG A 370 11.12 -8.54 7.06
N LEU A 371 11.13 -9.22 8.20
CA LEU A 371 12.32 -9.82 8.78
C LEU A 371 12.91 -10.92 7.88
N TYR A 372 12.05 -11.76 7.31
CA TYR A 372 12.44 -12.79 6.37
C TYR A 372 13.03 -12.22 5.08
N LEU A 373 12.35 -11.21 4.51
CA LEU A 373 12.85 -10.49 3.34
C LEU A 373 14.24 -9.92 3.60
N LEU A 374 14.44 -9.25 4.74
CA LEU A 374 15.73 -8.70 5.13
C LEU A 374 16.83 -9.79 5.20
N LYS A 375 16.55 -10.94 5.82
CA LYS A 375 17.50 -12.04 5.89
C LYS A 375 17.92 -12.54 4.51
N LEU A 376 16.96 -12.64 3.58
CA LEU A 376 17.23 -13.00 2.18
C LEU A 376 18.15 -11.98 1.48
N LEU A 377 17.89 -10.70 1.65
CA LEU A 377 18.69 -9.63 1.05
C LEU A 377 20.12 -9.61 1.61
N MET A 378 20.31 -9.95 2.88
CA MET A 378 21.63 -10.02 3.51
C MET A 378 22.50 -11.17 2.96
N SER A 379 21.93 -12.17 2.31
CA SER A 379 22.67 -13.23 1.64
C SER A 379 23.49 -12.74 0.44
N ALA A 380 23.41 -11.45 0.11
CA ALA A 380 24.02 -10.82 -1.05
C ALA A 380 23.75 -11.59 -2.35
N PRO A 381 22.47 -11.82 -2.69
CA PRO A 381 22.11 -12.50 -3.92
C PRO A 381 22.47 -11.65 -5.14
N ASN A 382 22.52 -12.29 -6.31
CA ASN A 382 22.61 -11.59 -7.59
C ASN A 382 21.41 -11.89 -8.51
N VAL A 383 20.50 -12.76 -8.05
CA VAL A 383 19.19 -13.02 -8.64
C VAL A 383 18.16 -13.02 -7.52
N LEU A 384 17.16 -12.16 -7.63
CA LEU A 384 16.02 -12.08 -6.71
C LEU A 384 14.79 -12.67 -7.40
N LEU A 385 14.20 -13.68 -6.79
CA LEU A 385 12.89 -14.21 -7.13
C LEU A 385 11.91 -13.77 -6.03
N LEU A 386 10.93 -12.94 -6.39
CA LEU A 386 9.99 -12.36 -5.43
C LEU A 386 8.56 -12.81 -5.78
N ASP A 387 7.97 -13.68 -4.95
CA ASP A 387 6.59 -14.16 -5.13
C ASP A 387 5.66 -13.43 -4.18
N GLU A 388 4.86 -12.51 -4.72
CA GLU A 388 3.95 -11.62 -4.01
C GLU A 388 4.63 -10.86 -2.84
N PRO A 389 5.69 -10.09 -3.11
CA PRO A 389 6.46 -9.44 -2.05
C PRO A 389 5.68 -8.30 -1.37
N THR A 390 4.68 -7.75 -2.04
CA THR A 390 3.89 -6.61 -1.54
C THR A 390 2.80 -7.00 -0.56
N ASN A 391 2.37 -8.27 -0.57
CA ASN A 391 1.33 -8.74 0.33
C ASN A 391 1.76 -8.61 1.79
N ASP A 392 0.85 -8.14 2.64
CA ASP A 392 1.04 -7.95 4.10
C ASP A 392 2.21 -6.99 4.48
N LEU A 393 2.78 -6.21 3.53
CA LEU A 393 3.74 -5.17 3.82
C LEU A 393 3.06 -3.80 3.83
N ASP A 394 3.40 -2.97 4.82
CA ASP A 394 2.93 -1.59 4.89
C ASP A 394 3.65 -0.68 3.87
N ILE A 395 3.01 0.42 3.47
CA ILE A 395 3.52 1.35 2.47
C ILE A 395 4.96 1.81 2.79
N PRO A 396 5.33 2.19 4.03
CA PRO A 396 6.71 2.55 4.34
C PRO A 396 7.72 1.42 4.09
N THR A 397 7.33 0.17 4.31
CA THR A 397 8.18 -1.00 4.01
C THR A 397 8.31 -1.23 2.50
N LEU A 398 7.23 -1.02 1.75
CA LEU A 398 7.25 -1.10 0.29
C LEU A 398 8.20 -0.05 -0.29
N GLU A 399 8.17 1.20 0.19
CA GLU A 399 9.11 2.25 -0.21
C GLU A 399 10.57 1.85 0.03
N VAL A 400 10.88 1.27 1.19
CA VAL A 400 12.23 0.77 1.51
C VAL A 400 12.64 -0.38 0.57
N LEU A 401 11.72 -1.29 0.26
CA LEU A 401 11.99 -2.39 -0.66
C LEU A 401 12.21 -1.87 -2.08
N GLU A 402 11.39 -0.96 -2.56
CA GLU A 402 11.50 -0.34 -3.87
C GLU A 402 12.85 0.39 -4.02
N ASP A 403 13.24 1.21 -3.04
CA ASP A 403 14.53 1.91 -3.03
C ASP A 403 15.72 0.94 -3.06
N PHE A 404 15.60 -0.18 -2.33
CA PHE A 404 16.60 -1.24 -2.41
C PHE A 404 16.66 -1.87 -3.80
N LEU A 405 15.51 -2.20 -4.39
CA LEU A 405 15.44 -2.83 -5.72
C LEU A 405 15.92 -1.88 -6.84
N ASP A 406 15.67 -0.58 -6.71
CA ASP A 406 16.20 0.43 -7.65
C ASP A 406 17.72 0.42 -7.69
N SER A 407 18.36 0.28 -6.54
CA SER A 407 19.82 0.23 -6.41
C SER A 407 20.43 -1.17 -6.67
N PHE A 408 19.59 -2.21 -6.81
CA PHE A 408 20.04 -3.58 -6.99
C PHE A 408 20.56 -3.83 -8.41
N SER A 409 21.81 -4.21 -8.53
CA SER A 409 22.50 -4.40 -9.81
C SER A 409 22.36 -5.81 -10.41
N GLY A 410 21.60 -6.70 -9.77
CA GLY A 410 21.33 -8.06 -10.21
C GLY A 410 20.10 -8.19 -11.09
N VAL A 411 19.62 -9.43 -11.25
CA VAL A 411 18.37 -9.75 -11.94
C VAL A 411 17.22 -9.82 -10.94
N ILE A 412 16.10 -9.25 -11.30
CA ILE A 412 14.85 -9.29 -10.54
C ILE A 412 13.79 -10.00 -11.38
N ILE A 413 13.18 -11.03 -10.80
CA ILE A 413 12.00 -11.69 -11.36
C ILE A 413 10.95 -11.66 -10.26
N THR A 414 9.83 -10.98 -10.50
CA THR A 414 8.79 -10.79 -9.48
C THR A 414 7.42 -11.18 -10.00
N VAL A 415 6.67 -11.92 -9.18
CA VAL A 415 5.21 -12.07 -9.31
C VAL A 415 4.59 -11.06 -8.39
N CYS A 416 3.81 -10.12 -8.91
CA CYS A 416 3.17 -9.11 -8.10
C CYS A 416 1.85 -8.66 -8.74
N HIS A 417 0.88 -8.32 -7.90
CA HIS A 417 -0.39 -7.70 -8.32
C HIS A 417 -0.42 -6.20 -8.03
N ASP A 418 0.57 -5.65 -7.33
CA ASP A 418 0.72 -4.22 -7.11
C ASP A 418 1.30 -3.56 -8.37
N ARG A 419 0.46 -2.80 -9.06
CA ARG A 419 0.78 -2.09 -10.31
C ARG A 419 1.87 -1.05 -10.09
N TYR A 420 1.80 -0.30 -9.00
CA TYR A 420 2.76 0.74 -8.66
C TYR A 420 4.16 0.16 -8.47
N PHE A 421 4.23 -0.97 -7.79
CA PHE A 421 5.47 -1.72 -7.61
C PHE A 421 6.03 -2.24 -8.94
N LEU A 422 5.16 -2.80 -9.81
CA LEU A 422 5.58 -3.28 -11.13
C LEU A 422 6.10 -2.13 -12.01
N ASP A 423 5.37 -1.01 -12.11
CA ASP A 423 5.78 0.13 -12.93
C ASP A 423 7.12 0.71 -12.50
N ARG A 424 7.44 0.66 -11.20
CA ARG A 424 8.72 1.15 -10.68
C ARG A 424 9.87 0.17 -10.87
N VAL A 425 9.61 -1.12 -10.72
CA VAL A 425 10.68 -2.13 -10.56
C VAL A 425 10.99 -2.88 -11.84
N VAL A 426 10.04 -3.03 -12.79
CA VAL A 426 10.19 -3.92 -13.95
C VAL A 426 10.24 -3.18 -15.28
N ASP A 427 10.99 -3.76 -16.23
CA ASP A 427 11.14 -3.25 -17.60
C ASP A 427 10.50 -4.19 -18.65
N LYS A 428 10.12 -5.40 -18.22
CA LYS A 428 9.55 -6.45 -19.07
C LYS A 428 8.51 -7.23 -18.29
N LEU A 429 7.51 -7.73 -19.00
CA LEU A 429 6.45 -8.57 -18.44
C LEU A 429 6.44 -9.94 -19.11
N PHE A 430 6.26 -10.98 -18.30
CA PHE A 430 5.86 -12.31 -18.73
C PHE A 430 4.39 -12.48 -18.41
N VAL A 431 3.56 -12.47 -19.46
CA VAL A 431 2.11 -12.54 -19.34
C VAL A 431 1.67 -14.00 -19.51
N PHE A 432 1.09 -14.57 -18.46
CA PHE A 432 0.60 -15.94 -18.41
C PHE A 432 -0.88 -16.00 -18.80
N SER A 433 -1.19 -16.60 -19.94
CA SER A 433 -2.55 -16.67 -20.50
C SER A 433 -3.43 -17.78 -19.90
N GLY A 434 -2.85 -18.70 -19.09
CA GLY A 434 -3.59 -19.79 -18.44
C GLY A 434 -3.75 -21.09 -19.26
N ASP A 435 -3.37 -21.06 -20.51
CA ASP A 435 -3.31 -22.23 -21.40
C ASP A 435 -1.90 -22.84 -21.52
N GLY A 436 -0.97 -22.33 -20.70
CA GLY A 436 0.46 -22.69 -20.70
C GLY A 436 1.30 -21.81 -21.61
N HIS A 437 0.73 -20.85 -22.31
CA HIS A 437 1.47 -19.89 -23.13
C HIS A 437 1.92 -18.70 -22.29
N ILE A 438 3.16 -18.26 -22.54
CA ILE A 438 3.76 -17.09 -21.89
C ILE A 438 4.14 -16.10 -22.98
N GLU A 439 3.56 -14.91 -22.93
CA GLU A 439 3.89 -13.82 -23.84
C GLU A 439 4.91 -12.89 -23.17
N ILE A 440 5.86 -12.39 -23.95
CA ILE A 440 6.89 -11.45 -23.49
C ILE A 440 6.53 -10.07 -23.98
N VAL A 441 6.27 -9.15 -23.06
CA VAL A 441 5.96 -7.75 -23.37
C VAL A 441 7.09 -6.86 -22.82
N HIS A 442 7.53 -5.89 -23.61
CA HIS A 442 8.53 -4.92 -23.22
C HIS A 442 7.83 -3.61 -22.81
N GLY A 443 8.23 -3.03 -21.71
CA GLY A 443 7.68 -1.81 -21.14
C GLY A 443 7.20 -2.01 -19.71
N SER A 444 6.59 -0.96 -19.16
CA SER A 444 5.98 -0.98 -17.82
C SER A 444 4.65 -1.74 -17.84
N TYR A 445 4.12 -1.99 -16.65
CA TYR A 445 2.80 -2.59 -16.52
C TYR A 445 1.68 -1.67 -17.05
N SER A 446 1.79 -0.37 -16.80
CA SER A 446 0.84 0.62 -17.32
C SER A 446 0.83 0.67 -18.85
N ASP A 447 2.02 0.65 -19.50
CA ASP A 447 2.11 0.59 -20.98
C ASP A 447 1.42 -0.66 -21.55
N TYR A 448 1.58 -1.80 -20.88
CA TYR A 448 0.92 -3.05 -21.28
C TYR A 448 -0.60 -2.93 -21.19
N LYS A 449 -1.10 -2.36 -20.08
CA LYS A 449 -2.54 -2.20 -19.86
C LYS A 449 -3.18 -1.24 -20.86
N ASP A 450 -2.55 -0.12 -21.13
CA ASP A 450 -2.98 0.85 -22.15
C ASP A 450 -3.07 0.19 -23.53
N SER A 451 -2.09 -0.65 -23.87
CA SER A 451 -2.09 -1.39 -25.15
C SER A 451 -3.25 -2.39 -25.27
N LEU A 452 -3.68 -3.00 -24.17
CA LEU A 452 -4.85 -3.87 -24.13
C LEU A 452 -6.16 -3.08 -24.31
N ASP A 453 -6.28 -1.93 -23.67
CA ASP A 453 -7.46 -1.06 -23.77
C ASP A 453 -7.61 -0.48 -25.18
N GLU A 454 -6.53 -0.07 -25.83
CA GLU A 454 -6.52 0.36 -27.23
C GLU A 454 -6.91 -0.77 -28.20
N SER A 455 -6.40 -1.97 -28.00
CA SER A 455 -6.68 -3.14 -28.86
C SER A 455 -8.11 -3.66 -28.75
N SER A 456 -8.75 -3.45 -27.59
CA SER A 456 -10.11 -3.94 -27.30
C SER A 456 -11.21 -2.94 -27.66
N GLY A 457 -10.87 -1.75 -28.18
CA GLY A 457 -11.84 -0.69 -28.53
C GLY A 457 -12.74 -0.30 -27.36
N GLY A 458 -12.19 -0.28 -26.15
CA GLY A 458 -12.92 0.02 -24.91
C GLY A 458 -13.77 -1.13 -24.37
N LYS A 459 -13.66 -2.32 -24.96
CA LYS A 459 -14.25 -3.56 -24.42
C LYS A 459 -13.11 -4.48 -24.01
N ARG A 460 -12.87 -4.61 -22.70
CA ARG A 460 -11.88 -5.53 -22.14
C ARG A 460 -12.06 -6.94 -22.70
N PRO A 461 -11.00 -7.63 -23.18
CA PRO A 461 -11.13 -9.01 -23.61
C PRO A 461 -11.51 -9.87 -22.40
N PHE A 462 -12.68 -10.47 -22.50
CA PHE A 462 -13.16 -11.44 -21.54
C PHE A 462 -12.34 -12.72 -21.75
N TYR A 463 -11.41 -13.02 -20.85
CA TYR A 463 -10.77 -14.33 -20.81
C TYR A 463 -11.82 -15.39 -20.52
N MET A 464 -12.33 -16.01 -21.58
CA MET A 464 -13.16 -17.22 -21.44
C MET A 464 -12.25 -18.32 -20.90
N ALA A 465 -12.52 -18.73 -19.65
CA ALA A 465 -12.10 -20.05 -19.19
C ALA A 465 -12.70 -21.08 -20.16
N ASN A 466 -11.84 -21.75 -20.91
CA ASN A 466 -12.21 -22.76 -21.89
C ASN A 466 -12.80 -23.99 -21.17
N THR A 467 -14.14 -23.97 -20.95
CA THR A 467 -14.88 -25.20 -20.81
C THR A 467 -15.20 -25.65 -22.23
N GLY A 468 -14.51 -26.73 -22.67
CA GLY A 468 -14.65 -27.27 -24.01
C GLY A 468 -16.08 -27.57 -24.39
N THR A 469 -16.54 -26.89 -25.40
CA THR A 469 -17.54 -27.38 -26.37
C THR A 469 -17.35 -26.61 -27.68
N SER A 470 -16.86 -27.30 -28.65
CA SER A 470 -16.77 -26.87 -30.05
C SER A 470 -18.13 -26.61 -30.64
N VAL A 471 -18.42 -25.38 -31.08
CA VAL A 471 -19.47 -25.10 -32.03
C VAL A 471 -18.89 -24.30 -33.19
N THR A 472 -18.84 -24.95 -34.32
CA THR A 472 -18.51 -24.38 -35.64
C THR A 472 -19.54 -23.32 -36.02
N SER A 473 -19.13 -22.11 -36.35
CA SER A 473 -19.96 -21.15 -37.07
C SER A 473 -19.33 -20.71 -38.37
N LYS A 474 -20.14 -20.77 -39.38
CA LYS A 474 -19.91 -20.37 -40.76
C LYS A 474 -19.89 -18.85 -40.91
N ASP A 475 -19.06 -18.43 -41.85
CA ASP A 475 -18.98 -17.08 -42.43
C ASP A 475 -20.31 -16.51 -42.91
N GLU A 476 -20.53 -15.22 -42.70
CA GLU A 476 -21.22 -14.34 -43.64
C GLU A 476 -20.68 -12.91 -43.56
N LYS A 477 -20.12 -12.48 -44.67
CA LYS A 477 -19.78 -11.10 -44.97
C LYS A 477 -21.04 -10.28 -45.28
N LEU A 478 -21.07 -9.02 -44.85
CA LEU A 478 -21.74 -7.95 -45.61
C LEU A 478 -21.12 -6.57 -45.31
N GLU A 479 -20.86 -5.92 -46.40
CA GLU A 479 -20.22 -4.59 -46.56
C GLU A 479 -21.18 -3.43 -46.24
N GLY A 480 -20.60 -2.28 -45.80
CA GLY A 480 -20.96 -1.02 -46.47
C GLY A 480 -21.59 0.08 -45.61
N ALA A 481 -20.83 1.17 -45.56
CA ALA A 481 -21.26 2.56 -45.60
C ALA A 481 -21.17 3.42 -44.33
N ALA A 482 -20.17 4.29 -44.33
CA ALA A 482 -20.18 5.61 -43.66
C ALA A 482 -20.79 6.65 -44.63
N PRO A 483 -20.85 7.98 -44.39
CA PRO A 483 -20.74 8.78 -43.17
C PRO A 483 -21.80 9.92 -43.07
N SER A 484 -21.81 10.75 -42.04
CA SER A 484 -21.87 12.23 -42.10
C SER A 484 -22.27 12.86 -40.77
N ASN A 485 -21.41 13.65 -40.25
CA ASN A 485 -21.38 15.12 -40.07
C ASN A 485 -22.56 15.84 -39.37
N ALA A 486 -22.11 16.66 -38.47
CA ALA A 486 -22.47 18.08 -38.17
C ALA A 486 -23.07 18.22 -36.75
N SER A 487 -22.40 18.88 -35.88
CA SER A 487 -22.16 20.33 -35.62
C SER A 487 -23.20 20.96 -34.71
N ASP A 488 -22.64 21.68 -33.74
CA ASP A 488 -23.06 22.97 -33.14
C ASP A 488 -24.17 22.92 -32.07
N ASP A 489 -24.07 23.55 -31.03
CA ASP A 489 -23.58 24.82 -30.51
C ASP A 489 -24.37 25.22 -29.24
N SER A 490 -23.67 25.88 -28.31
CA SER A 490 -24.11 26.98 -27.41
C SER A 490 -25.25 26.73 -26.39
N SER A 491 -25.14 27.05 -25.20
CA SER A 491 -24.81 28.24 -24.44
C SER A 491 -25.63 28.35 -23.14
N LEU A 492 -25.00 28.81 -22.10
CA LEU A 492 -25.44 29.81 -21.10
C LEU A 492 -26.70 29.58 -20.24
N GLY A 493 -26.47 29.74 -18.95
CA GLY A 493 -27.53 30.21 -18.03
C GLY A 493 -27.24 30.07 -16.56
N ASN A 494 -26.65 31.09 -15.98
CA ASN A 494 -26.64 31.46 -14.56
C ASN A 494 -28.04 31.44 -13.94
N THR A 495 -28.15 31.09 -12.66
CA THR A 495 -28.62 32.01 -11.62
C THR A 495 -28.62 31.37 -10.24
N ALA A 496 -28.32 32.21 -9.30
CA ALA A 496 -28.18 32.12 -7.87
C ALA A 496 -29.51 32.00 -7.10
N ASP A 497 -29.30 31.89 -5.78
CA ASP A 497 -30.17 32.11 -4.61
C ASP A 497 -30.69 30.82 -3.98
N GLY A 498 -30.31 30.50 -2.73
CA GLY A 498 -30.51 31.29 -1.49
C GLY A 498 -31.57 30.61 -0.67
N ASN A 499 -31.27 30.05 0.45
CA ASN A 499 -31.90 30.27 1.76
C ASN A 499 -31.75 29.09 2.73
N ASP A 500 -31.08 29.32 3.76
CA ASP A 500 -31.27 29.20 5.20
C ASP A 500 -32.54 28.45 5.68
N SER A 501 -32.32 27.42 6.52
CA SER A 501 -33.16 27.27 7.74
C SER A 501 -32.56 26.20 8.69
N SER A 502 -32.22 26.72 9.85
CA SER A 502 -31.99 26.08 11.13
C SER A 502 -33.07 25.08 11.56
N LEU A 503 -32.69 23.98 12.19
CA LEU A 503 -33.47 23.39 13.29
C LEU A 503 -32.56 22.61 14.27
N THR A 504 -32.60 23.05 15.48
CA THR A 504 -32.10 22.54 16.75
C THR A 504 -32.83 21.26 17.21
N THR A 505 -32.13 20.34 17.85
CA THR A 505 -32.39 19.80 19.22
C THR A 505 -31.45 18.64 19.54
N SER A 506 -30.63 18.81 20.49
CA SER A 506 -30.58 18.36 21.90
C SER A 506 -30.25 16.88 22.16
N GLY A 507 -29.12 16.67 22.77
CA GLY A 507 -28.98 15.98 24.05
C GLY A 507 -28.14 14.71 24.05
N GLY A 508 -26.96 14.78 24.62
CA GLY A 508 -26.17 13.60 24.95
C GLY A 508 -24.81 14.00 25.51
N ASP A 509 -24.67 13.89 26.83
CA ASP A 509 -23.44 14.18 27.57
C ASP A 509 -22.26 13.39 27.05
N THR A 510 -21.23 14.09 26.57
CA THR A 510 -19.89 13.56 26.40
C THR A 510 -18.90 14.57 26.96
N PHE A 511 -17.95 14.09 27.73
CA PHE A 511 -16.84 14.81 28.30
C PHE A 511 -16.22 15.76 27.28
N LYS A 512 -16.38 17.06 27.51
CA LYS A 512 -15.75 18.12 26.72
C LYS A 512 -14.33 18.31 27.25
N GLU A 513 -13.35 17.86 26.50
CA GLU A 513 -12.08 18.58 26.43
C GLU A 513 -12.38 19.94 25.76
N ALA A 514 -11.90 21.01 26.38
CA ALA A 514 -12.08 22.36 25.86
C ALA A 514 -11.47 22.46 24.45
N PRO A 515 -12.16 23.07 23.46
CA PRO A 515 -11.58 23.24 22.13
C PRO A 515 -10.33 24.12 22.25
N LYS A 516 -9.19 23.62 21.78
CA LYS A 516 -8.01 24.47 21.53
C LYS A 516 -8.48 25.55 20.57
N LYS A 517 -8.41 26.81 21.01
CA LYS A 517 -8.67 27.95 20.13
C LYS A 517 -7.54 27.97 19.11
N GLY A 518 -7.81 27.63 17.88
CA GLY A 518 -6.90 27.85 16.76
C GLY A 518 -6.48 29.32 16.70
N LEU A 519 -5.35 29.59 16.06
CA LEU A 519 -4.83 30.94 15.86
C LEU A 519 -5.88 31.83 15.18
N ASN A 520 -5.98 33.09 15.60
CA ASN A 520 -6.77 34.03 14.85
C ASN A 520 -6.00 34.56 13.63
N LYS A 521 -6.68 35.18 12.67
CA LYS A 521 -6.05 35.68 11.43
C LYS A 521 -4.85 36.62 11.64
N ALA A 522 -4.80 37.34 12.76
CA ALA A 522 -3.69 38.23 13.10
C ALA A 522 -2.48 37.40 13.65
N GLU A 523 -2.75 36.39 14.45
CA GLU A 523 -1.77 35.46 14.98
C GLU A 523 -1.18 34.57 13.87
N GLU A 524 -1.97 34.16 12.86
CA GLU A 524 -1.48 33.46 11.67
C GLU A 524 -0.53 34.34 10.83
N ALA A 525 -0.86 35.63 10.65
CA ALA A 525 0.02 36.55 9.94
C ALA A 525 1.32 36.84 10.73
N GLU A 526 1.22 36.95 12.06
CA GLU A 526 2.37 37.09 12.95
C GLU A 526 3.28 35.85 12.90
N TYR A 527 2.68 34.66 12.93
CA TYR A 527 3.40 33.40 12.79
C TYR A 527 4.18 33.30 11.46
N ALA A 528 3.53 33.67 10.35
CA ALA A 528 4.16 33.70 9.04
C ALA A 528 5.32 34.72 8.96
N SER A 529 5.16 35.93 9.55
CA SER A 529 6.21 36.95 9.63
C SER A 529 7.42 36.47 10.43
N ILE A 530 7.19 35.83 11.58
CA ILE A 530 8.27 35.28 12.42
C ILE A 530 9.04 34.19 11.68
N MET A 531 8.36 33.34 10.92
CA MET A 531 8.97 32.28 10.11
C MET A 531 9.88 32.82 9.01
N GLU A 532 9.59 34.01 8.48
CA GLU A 532 10.39 34.69 7.47
C GLU A 532 11.58 35.48 8.07
N GLU A 533 11.39 36.10 9.23
CA GLU A 533 12.40 36.96 9.87
C GLU A 533 13.47 36.18 10.62
N LEU A 534 13.11 35.08 11.27
CA LEU A 534 14.06 34.27 12.05
C LEU A 534 15.29 33.79 11.23
N PRO A 535 15.14 33.23 10.01
CA PRO A 535 16.28 32.82 9.20
C PRO A 535 17.20 33.99 8.78
N LYS A 536 16.61 35.18 8.54
CA LYS A 536 17.38 36.38 8.15
C LYS A 536 18.29 36.85 9.30
N LEU A 537 17.75 36.89 10.51
CA LEU A 537 18.51 37.25 11.71
C LEU A 537 19.58 36.21 12.08
N GLU A 538 19.29 34.92 11.93
CA GLU A 538 20.27 33.84 12.12
C GLU A 538 21.43 33.94 11.13
N HIS A 539 21.16 34.32 9.87
CA HIS A 539 22.19 34.54 8.88
C HIS A 539 23.06 35.78 9.23
N LEU A 540 22.43 36.83 9.76
CA LEU A 540 23.13 38.04 10.22
C LEU A 540 24.07 37.71 11.37
N VAL A 541 23.66 36.96 12.38
CA VAL A 541 24.51 36.52 13.50
C VAL A 541 25.71 35.71 13.00
N LYS A 542 25.50 34.81 12.04
CA LYS A 542 26.63 34.06 11.44
C LYS A 542 27.60 34.98 10.71
N GLY A 543 27.11 36.00 10.01
CA GLY A 543 27.94 37.03 9.39
C GLY A 543 28.74 37.84 10.39
N LEU A 544 28.12 38.26 11.50
CA LEU A 544 28.78 38.96 12.59
C LEU A 544 29.84 38.10 13.29
N ASP A 545 29.62 36.82 13.51
CA ASP A 545 30.62 35.88 14.05
C ASP A 545 31.87 35.78 13.16
N VAL A 546 31.69 35.77 11.82
CA VAL A 546 32.81 35.79 10.87
C VAL A 546 33.56 37.11 10.94
N MET A 547 32.85 38.24 10.99
CA MET A 547 33.48 39.57 11.10
C MET A 547 34.23 39.73 12.42
N ILE A 548 33.68 39.27 13.53
CA ILE A 548 34.36 39.29 14.85
C ILE A 548 35.65 38.47 14.79
N SER A 549 35.66 37.33 14.11
CA SER A 549 36.85 36.49 13.96
C SER A 549 37.97 37.14 13.12
N GLN A 550 37.60 38.03 12.18
CA GLN A 550 38.54 38.73 11.29
C GLN A 550 39.12 39.99 11.89
N VAL A 551 38.46 40.61 12.87
CA VAL A 551 38.85 41.89 13.48
C VAL A 551 39.48 41.69 14.86
N ALA A 552 40.14 40.57 15.10
CA ALA A 552 40.74 40.19 16.40
C ALA A 552 41.79 41.17 16.97
N THR A 553 42.26 42.13 16.19
CA THR A 553 43.30 43.13 16.60
C THR A 553 42.77 44.54 16.89
N ASP A 554 41.51 44.85 16.56
CA ASP A 554 40.88 46.16 16.76
C ASP A 554 39.80 46.07 17.84
N TYR A 555 40.17 46.43 19.06
CA TYR A 555 39.32 46.25 20.26
C TYR A 555 38.01 47.05 20.21
N GLU A 556 38.01 48.30 19.68
CA GLU A 556 36.80 49.12 19.60
C GLU A 556 35.78 48.55 18.60
N LYS A 557 36.25 48.13 17.42
CA LYS A 557 35.40 47.48 16.44
C LYS A 557 34.89 46.12 16.90
N MET A 558 35.73 45.36 17.57
CA MET A 558 35.31 44.07 18.14
C MET A 558 34.22 44.26 19.19
N GLN A 559 34.31 45.27 20.04
CA GLN A 559 33.31 45.57 21.07
C GLN A 559 31.98 46.03 20.46
N SER A 560 31.99 46.82 19.38
CA SER A 560 30.78 47.24 18.66
C SER A 560 30.10 46.07 17.96
N LEU A 561 30.85 45.19 17.28
CA LEU A 561 30.31 44.00 16.62
C LEU A 561 29.76 42.97 17.62
N MET A 562 30.41 42.84 18.81
CA MET A 562 29.89 42.00 19.89
C MET A 562 28.56 42.53 20.45
N ALA A 563 28.42 43.85 20.61
CA ALA A 563 27.18 44.47 21.05
C ALA A 563 26.04 44.27 20.03
N GLU A 564 26.33 44.47 18.74
CA GLU A 564 25.37 44.25 17.66
C GLU A 564 24.95 42.78 17.56
N ARG A 565 25.89 41.85 17.73
CA ARG A 565 25.61 40.42 17.81
C ARG A 565 24.72 40.06 19.00
N GLU A 566 24.97 40.64 20.16
CA GLU A 566 24.19 40.39 21.39
C GLU A 566 22.76 40.93 21.25
N GLU A 567 22.60 42.12 20.62
CA GLU A 567 21.30 42.71 20.31
C GLU A 567 20.50 41.84 19.31
N THR A 568 21.13 41.41 18.20
CA THR A 568 20.51 40.54 17.20
C THR A 568 20.15 39.19 17.81
N GLN A 569 21.00 38.62 18.67
CA GLN A 569 20.71 37.38 19.39
C GLN A 569 19.50 37.52 20.33
N SER A 570 19.38 38.69 21.00
CA SER A 570 18.23 38.98 21.87
C SER A 570 16.92 39.07 21.06
N GLN A 571 16.97 39.62 19.84
CA GLN A 571 15.81 39.66 18.92
C GLN A 571 15.42 38.25 18.47
N ILE A 572 16.36 37.40 18.10
CA ILE A 572 16.11 36.00 17.76
C ILE A 572 15.44 35.25 18.92
N ASP A 573 15.95 35.46 20.14
CA ASP A 573 15.42 34.81 21.33
C ASP A 573 13.98 35.25 21.62
N ALA A 574 13.65 36.54 21.45
CA ALA A 574 12.30 37.07 21.63
C ALA A 574 11.30 36.55 20.54
N LEU A 575 11.71 36.55 19.27
CA LEU A 575 10.92 36.04 18.18
C LEU A 575 10.71 34.51 18.30
N THR A 576 11.71 33.77 18.73
CA THR A 576 11.61 32.34 18.98
C THR A 576 10.66 32.06 20.15
N GLU A 577 10.66 32.88 21.19
CA GLU A 577 9.73 32.77 22.31
C GLU A 577 8.28 32.98 21.84
N ARG A 578 8.06 34.02 21.02
CA ARG A 578 6.75 34.32 20.47
C ARG A 578 6.25 33.26 19.48
N TRP A 579 7.15 32.76 18.63
CA TRP A 579 6.85 31.65 17.71
C TRP A 579 6.35 30.42 18.47
N MET A 580 7.04 30.02 19.56
CA MET A 580 6.61 28.88 20.37
C MET A 580 5.28 29.06 21.08
N GLU A 581 4.94 30.29 21.50
CA GLU A 581 3.61 30.60 22.08
C GLU A 581 2.49 30.44 21.07
N LEU A 582 2.72 30.81 19.80
CA LEU A 582 1.76 30.65 18.72
C LEU A 582 1.64 29.18 18.32
N GLU A 583 2.73 28.45 18.29
CA GLU A 583 2.76 27.01 17.99
C GLU A 583 2.02 26.15 19.05
N GLU A 584 2.07 26.52 20.31
CA GLU A 584 1.35 25.82 21.39
C GLU A 584 -0.18 25.94 21.24
N ARG A 585 -0.65 26.89 20.39
CA ARG A 585 -2.09 27.14 20.10
C ARG A 585 -2.57 26.56 18.78
N LEU A 586 -1.64 26.21 17.87
CA LEU A 586 -1.92 25.47 16.64
C LEU A 586 -2.23 24.01 16.97
#